data_5264ae5e112e73b7cd4948523da917d4
#
_entry.id   5264ae5e112e73b7cd4948523da917d4
#
_cell.length_a   1.000
_cell.length_b   1.000
_cell.length_c   1.000
_cell.angle_alpha   90.00
_cell.angle_beta   90.00
_cell.angle_gamma   90.00
#
_symmetry.space_group_name_H-M   'P 1'
#
loop_
_entity.id
_entity.type
_entity.pdbx_description
1 polymer ?
#
loop_
_entity_poly.entity_id
_entity_poly.type
_entity_poly.pdbx_seq_one_letter_code
_entity_poly.pdbx_strand_id
1 'polypeptide(L)'
;MVKKNNKVAVFDFDGTLTSRDTMFDFVAFACGKMRMWIGVILFSPIIAIMLMKIIDNNRCKQMLLSWYFKGMEYEKFRQIGENYAVRARKLLRDDTLQLLRQRQEEGCRVYVVSASIREWVAPLCLSLGVNEVLSTEFEVDDSGLLTGRFSVHNCFGKEKVKRLLLVEPDRDDYYLYAYGDSRGDKEMFEFSDEYKKL
;
A
#
# COMPACT_ATOMS: atom_id res chain seq x y z
N MET A 1 13.56 -10.43 30.13
CA MET A 1 13.00 -10.29 28.77
C MET A 1 12.12 -11.50 28.53
N VAL A 2 10.81 -11.31 28.42
CA VAL A 2 9.89 -12.38 28.03
C VAL A 2 10.22 -12.72 26.57
N LYS A 3 10.54 -13.99 26.27
CA LYS A 3 10.74 -14.43 24.88
C LYS A 3 9.39 -14.34 24.19
N LYS A 4 9.20 -13.35 23.35
CA LYS A 4 8.06 -13.29 22.44
C LYS A 4 8.20 -14.47 21.46
N ASN A 5 7.40 -15.50 21.64
CA ASN A 5 7.47 -16.73 20.83
C ASN A 5 6.89 -16.55 19.43
N ASN A 6 5.97 -15.59 19.26
CA ASN A 6 5.37 -15.25 18.00
C ASN A 6 6.21 -14.19 17.28
N LYS A 7 6.29 -14.29 15.97
CA LYS A 7 7.01 -13.33 15.12
C LYS A 7 6.07 -12.77 14.06
N VAL A 8 6.15 -11.46 13.87
CA VAL A 8 5.42 -10.72 12.84
C VAL A 8 6.40 -9.94 12.00
N ALA A 9 6.23 -9.92 10.70
CA ALA A 9 7.00 -9.09 9.79
C ALA A 9 6.07 -8.23 8.95
N VAL A 10 6.31 -6.93 8.90
CA VAL A 10 5.55 -5.98 8.10
C VAL A 10 6.43 -5.37 7.02
N PHE A 11 5.92 -5.32 5.80
CA PHE A 11 6.61 -4.74 4.66
C PHE A 11 5.75 -3.61 4.08
N ASP A 12 6.35 -2.47 3.81
CA ASP A 12 5.75 -1.52 2.87
C ASP A 12 5.80 -2.09 1.44
N PHE A 13 5.05 -1.50 0.53
CA PHE A 13 4.96 -1.99 -0.85
C PHE A 13 5.79 -1.14 -1.81
N ASP A 14 5.41 0.14 -1.98
CA ASP A 14 6.01 1.03 -2.95
C ASP A 14 7.40 1.50 -2.53
N GLY A 15 8.42 1.28 -3.37
CA GLY A 15 9.82 1.57 -3.02
C GLY A 15 10.47 0.52 -2.10
N THR A 16 9.68 -0.37 -1.50
CA THR A 16 10.13 -1.43 -0.58
C THR A 16 10.09 -2.80 -1.25
N LEU A 17 8.91 -3.40 -1.44
CA LEU A 17 8.76 -4.64 -2.22
C LEU A 17 8.92 -4.38 -3.72
N THR A 18 8.51 -3.21 -4.17
CA THR A 18 8.71 -2.76 -5.55
C THR A 18 9.86 -1.76 -5.65
N SER A 19 10.49 -1.69 -6.81
CA SER A 19 11.61 -0.78 -7.09
C SER A 19 11.20 0.69 -7.26
N ARG A 20 9.91 0.99 -7.27
CA ARG A 20 9.33 2.33 -7.43
C ARG A 20 7.87 2.36 -7.01
N ASP A 21 7.31 3.58 -6.87
CA ASP A 21 5.88 3.81 -6.68
C ASP A 21 5.07 3.24 -7.85
N THR A 22 4.02 2.49 -7.53
CA THR A 22 3.18 1.80 -8.50
C THR A 22 1.94 2.58 -8.90
N MET A 23 1.60 3.69 -8.23
CA MET A 23 0.35 4.42 -8.47
C MET A 23 0.23 4.90 -9.94
N PHE A 24 1.24 5.60 -10.44
CA PHE A 24 1.18 6.08 -11.83
C PHE A 24 1.36 4.97 -12.87
N ASP A 25 2.11 3.90 -12.54
CA ASP A 25 2.22 2.74 -13.41
C ASP A 25 0.88 2.01 -13.53
N PHE A 26 0.15 1.86 -12.40
CA PHE A 26 -1.21 1.31 -12.38
C PHE A 26 -2.20 2.19 -13.15
N VAL A 27 -2.19 3.51 -12.91
CA VAL A 27 -3.07 4.44 -13.63
C VAL A 27 -2.81 4.39 -15.14
N ALA A 28 -1.55 4.34 -15.56
CA ALA A 28 -1.20 4.21 -16.99
C ALA A 28 -1.63 2.86 -17.57
N PHE A 29 -1.61 1.80 -16.79
CA PHE A 29 -2.11 0.48 -17.18
C PHE A 29 -3.64 0.47 -17.31
N ALA A 30 -4.35 1.02 -16.33
CA ALA A 30 -5.80 1.02 -16.25
C ALA A 30 -6.49 1.98 -17.22
N CYS A 31 -5.94 3.18 -17.37
CA CYS A 31 -6.56 4.28 -18.11
C CYS A 31 -5.83 4.68 -19.40
N GLY A 32 -4.64 4.11 -19.64
CA GLY A 32 -3.76 4.51 -20.73
C GLY A 32 -2.85 5.69 -20.37
N LYS A 33 -1.66 5.71 -20.98
CA LYS A 33 -0.63 6.73 -20.70
C LYS A 33 -1.10 8.16 -20.95
N MET A 34 -1.87 8.39 -22.03
CA MET A 34 -2.36 9.73 -22.36
C MET A 34 -3.25 10.29 -21.26
N ARG A 35 -4.25 9.52 -20.81
CA ARG A 35 -5.16 9.93 -19.72
C ARG A 35 -4.39 10.13 -18.41
N MET A 36 -3.42 9.29 -18.12
CA MET A 36 -2.54 9.44 -16.95
C MET A 36 -1.83 10.80 -16.98
N TRP A 37 -1.21 11.19 -18.11
CA TRP A 37 -0.52 12.47 -18.23
C TRP A 37 -1.46 13.68 -18.19
N ILE A 38 -2.65 13.59 -18.77
CA ILE A 38 -3.69 14.64 -18.66
C ILE A 38 -4.01 14.88 -17.18
N GLY A 39 -4.23 13.82 -16.39
CA GLY A 39 -4.47 13.97 -14.96
C GLY A 39 -3.31 14.59 -14.20
N VAL A 40 -2.06 14.17 -14.46
CA VAL A 40 -0.87 14.75 -13.84
C VAL A 40 -0.77 16.25 -14.13
N ILE A 41 -0.99 16.65 -15.39
CA ILE A 41 -0.96 18.07 -15.78
C ILE A 41 -2.09 18.85 -15.11
N LEU A 42 -3.31 18.34 -15.14
CA LEU A 42 -4.48 18.97 -14.55
C LEU A 42 -4.32 19.17 -13.03
N PHE A 43 -3.77 18.20 -12.34
CA PHE A 43 -3.57 18.24 -10.89
C PHE A 43 -2.21 18.80 -10.46
N SER A 44 -1.34 19.20 -11.41
CA SER A 44 -0.02 19.76 -11.09
C SER A 44 -0.05 20.97 -10.13
N PRO A 45 -1.04 21.91 -10.21
CA PRO A 45 -1.12 23.00 -9.22
C PRO A 45 -1.44 22.48 -7.80
N ILE A 46 -2.32 21.48 -7.70
CA ILE A 46 -2.70 20.88 -6.41
C ILE A 46 -1.51 20.10 -5.81
N ILE A 47 -0.76 19.39 -6.67
CA ILE A 47 0.46 18.69 -6.27
C ILE A 47 1.51 19.70 -5.76
N ALA A 48 1.67 20.85 -6.44
CA ALA A 48 2.57 21.90 -5.98
C ALA A 48 2.17 22.45 -4.60
N ILE A 49 0.87 22.72 -4.38
CA ILE A 49 0.34 23.19 -3.10
C ILE A 49 0.53 22.13 -1.99
N MET A 50 0.39 20.84 -2.33
CA MET A 50 0.67 19.73 -1.42
C MET A 50 2.16 19.67 -1.03
N LEU A 51 3.07 19.88 -1.99
CA LEU A 51 4.51 19.92 -1.72
C LEU A 51 4.88 21.08 -0.79
N MET A 52 4.13 22.18 -0.83
CA MET A 52 4.23 23.30 0.12
C MET A 52 3.60 22.99 1.50
N LYS A 53 3.08 21.76 1.71
CA LYS A 53 2.41 21.29 2.94
C LYS A 53 1.14 22.07 3.33
N ILE A 54 0.51 22.75 2.39
CA ILE A 54 -0.76 23.48 2.59
C ILE A 54 -1.95 22.51 2.50
N ILE A 55 -1.87 21.51 1.60
CA ILE A 55 -2.86 20.44 1.47
C ILE A 55 -2.24 19.12 1.93
N ASP A 56 -3.03 18.34 2.67
CA ASP A 56 -2.63 17.01 3.10
C ASP A 56 -2.47 16.06 1.90
N ASN A 57 -1.41 15.24 1.96
CA ASN A 57 -1.09 14.23 0.94
C ASN A 57 -2.26 13.27 0.66
N ASN A 58 -3.00 12.89 1.71
CA ASN A 58 -4.15 12.01 1.59
C ASN A 58 -5.25 12.63 0.70
N ARG A 59 -5.56 13.92 0.94
CA ARG A 59 -6.55 14.65 0.13
C ARG A 59 -6.13 14.76 -1.32
N CYS A 60 -4.87 15.14 -1.57
CA CYS A 60 -4.33 15.25 -2.93
C CYS A 60 -4.43 13.91 -3.67
N LYS A 61 -3.99 12.83 -3.04
CA LYS A 61 -4.05 11.47 -3.59
C LYS A 61 -5.48 11.04 -3.90
N GLN A 62 -6.42 11.26 -2.95
CA GLN A 62 -7.82 10.92 -3.14
C GLN A 62 -8.45 11.71 -4.31
N MET A 63 -8.19 13.01 -4.41
CA MET A 63 -8.71 13.83 -5.52
C MET A 63 -8.19 13.35 -6.87
N LEU A 64 -6.90 13.07 -6.96
CA LEU A 64 -6.27 12.57 -8.18
C LEU A 64 -6.84 11.20 -8.59
N LEU A 65 -6.90 10.26 -7.66
CA LEU A 65 -7.42 8.92 -7.93
C LEU A 65 -8.94 8.93 -8.19
N SER A 66 -9.68 9.83 -7.53
CA SER A 66 -11.10 10.07 -7.83
C SER A 66 -11.32 10.49 -9.28
N TRP A 67 -10.50 11.37 -9.80
CA TRP A 67 -10.61 11.82 -11.19
C TRP A 67 -10.42 10.67 -12.20
N TYR A 68 -9.58 9.69 -11.89
CA TYR A 68 -9.37 8.53 -12.76
C TYR A 68 -10.48 7.49 -12.66
N PHE A 69 -10.97 7.23 -11.44
CA PHE A 69 -11.72 5.99 -11.14
C PHE A 69 -13.15 6.19 -10.63
N LYS A 70 -13.56 7.42 -10.24
CA LYS A 70 -14.94 7.68 -9.81
C LYS A 70 -15.94 7.23 -10.87
N GLY A 71 -16.98 6.49 -10.44
CA GLY A 71 -18.03 5.95 -11.30
C GLY A 71 -17.64 4.68 -12.07
N MET A 72 -16.44 4.14 -11.84
CA MET A 72 -16.08 2.83 -12.38
C MET A 72 -16.74 1.74 -11.54
N GLU A 73 -17.24 0.68 -12.18
CA GLU A 73 -17.72 -0.51 -11.50
C GLU A 73 -16.61 -1.16 -10.69
N TYR A 74 -16.87 -1.48 -9.42
CA TYR A 74 -15.88 -2.06 -8.52
C TYR A 74 -15.31 -3.37 -9.06
N GLU A 75 -16.16 -4.23 -9.60
CA GLU A 75 -15.72 -5.52 -10.13
C GLU A 75 -14.76 -5.35 -11.32
N LYS A 76 -15.02 -4.38 -12.19
CA LYS A 76 -14.10 -4.02 -13.28
C LYS A 76 -12.77 -3.50 -12.73
N PHE A 77 -12.81 -2.64 -11.70
CA PHE A 77 -11.61 -2.11 -11.06
C PHE A 77 -10.77 -3.22 -10.42
N ARG A 78 -11.42 -4.14 -9.72
CA ARG A 78 -10.80 -5.33 -9.11
C ARG A 78 -10.10 -6.20 -10.18
N GLN A 79 -10.78 -6.48 -11.29
CA GLN A 79 -10.22 -7.26 -12.39
C GLN A 79 -9.01 -6.58 -13.04
N ILE A 80 -9.04 -5.24 -13.18
CA ILE A 80 -7.89 -4.48 -13.67
C ILE A 80 -6.71 -4.65 -12.69
N GLY A 81 -6.94 -4.62 -11.39
CA GLY A 81 -5.92 -4.85 -10.35
C GLY A 81 -5.30 -6.24 -10.44
N GLU A 82 -6.11 -7.28 -10.60
CA GLU A 82 -5.66 -8.65 -10.80
C GLU A 82 -4.77 -8.79 -12.05
N ASN A 83 -5.18 -8.21 -13.16
CA ASN A 83 -4.40 -8.20 -14.39
C ASN A 83 -3.09 -7.41 -14.24
N TYR A 84 -3.12 -6.32 -13.45
CA TYR A 84 -1.94 -5.53 -13.16
C TYR A 84 -0.89 -6.29 -12.35
N ALA A 85 -1.29 -7.21 -11.48
CA ALA A 85 -0.37 -8.00 -10.66
C ALA A 85 0.69 -8.73 -11.52
N VAL A 86 0.32 -9.22 -12.71
CA VAL A 86 1.25 -9.86 -13.66
C VAL A 86 2.33 -8.87 -14.12
N ARG A 87 1.94 -7.62 -14.40
CA ARG A 87 2.86 -6.55 -14.78
C ARG A 87 3.72 -6.11 -13.60
N ALA A 88 3.10 -5.88 -12.45
CA ALA A 88 3.76 -5.39 -11.24
C ALA A 88 4.82 -6.38 -10.71
N ARG A 89 4.72 -7.67 -11.02
CA ARG A 89 5.74 -8.67 -10.69
C ARG A 89 7.14 -8.32 -11.21
N LYS A 90 7.22 -7.60 -12.34
CA LYS A 90 8.48 -7.13 -12.92
C LYS A 90 9.11 -5.96 -12.15
N LEU A 91 8.36 -5.36 -11.24
CA LEU A 91 8.82 -4.27 -10.40
C LEU A 91 9.33 -4.74 -9.05
N LEU A 92 9.15 -6.01 -8.72
CA LEU A 92 9.60 -6.57 -7.45
C LEU A 92 11.13 -6.49 -7.33
N ARG A 93 11.59 -6.23 -6.13
CA ARG A 93 13.01 -6.19 -5.77
C ARG A 93 13.45 -7.55 -5.23
N ASP A 94 14.49 -8.11 -5.81
CA ASP A 94 15.00 -9.44 -5.43
C ASP A 94 15.51 -9.46 -3.98
N ASP A 95 16.21 -8.40 -3.54
CA ASP A 95 16.74 -8.29 -2.19
C ASP A 95 15.63 -8.29 -1.11
N THR A 96 14.52 -7.60 -1.38
CA THR A 96 13.38 -7.54 -0.46
C THR A 96 12.55 -8.81 -0.50
N LEU A 97 12.42 -9.43 -1.68
CA LEU A 97 11.78 -10.74 -1.80
C LEU A 97 12.53 -11.84 -1.02
N GLN A 98 13.86 -11.79 -1.00
CA GLN A 98 14.66 -12.70 -0.18
C GLN A 98 14.39 -12.50 1.30
N LEU A 99 14.33 -11.24 1.77
CA LEU A 99 13.95 -10.93 3.16
C LEU A 99 12.54 -11.42 3.51
N LEU A 100 11.58 -11.24 2.61
CA LEU A 100 10.21 -11.70 2.81
C LEU A 100 10.18 -13.24 2.97
N ARG A 101 10.84 -13.97 2.09
CA ARG A 101 10.95 -15.43 2.16
C ARG A 101 11.64 -15.89 3.43
N GLN A 102 12.76 -15.24 3.79
CA GLN A 102 13.45 -15.53 5.04
C GLN A 102 12.52 -15.39 6.26
N ARG A 103 11.71 -14.32 6.32
CA ARG A 103 10.76 -14.15 7.42
C ARG A 103 9.66 -15.21 7.43
N GLN A 104 9.21 -15.64 6.24
CA GLN A 104 8.26 -16.76 6.13
C GLN A 104 8.88 -18.08 6.63
N GLU A 105 10.11 -18.40 6.24
CA GLU A 105 10.85 -19.58 6.69
C GLU A 105 11.13 -19.57 8.20
N GLU A 106 11.33 -18.38 8.79
CA GLU A 106 11.46 -18.19 10.24
C GLU A 106 10.12 -18.32 10.99
N GLY A 107 9.01 -18.61 10.30
CA GLY A 107 7.68 -18.75 10.86
C GLY A 107 7.00 -17.44 11.25
N CYS A 108 7.42 -16.31 10.67
CA CYS A 108 6.73 -15.05 10.87
C CYS A 108 5.37 -15.03 10.17
N ARG A 109 4.36 -14.44 10.81
CA ARG A 109 3.20 -13.93 10.07
C ARG A 109 3.64 -12.68 9.32
N VAL A 110 3.45 -12.68 8.00
CA VAL A 110 3.94 -11.62 7.11
C VAL A 110 2.77 -10.79 6.60
N TYR A 111 2.82 -9.48 6.80
CA TYR A 111 1.83 -8.51 6.34
C TYR A 111 2.47 -7.49 5.39
N VAL A 112 1.69 -7.05 4.41
CA VAL A 112 2.05 -5.88 3.62
C VAL A 112 1.17 -4.72 4.04
N VAL A 113 1.78 -3.58 4.39
CA VAL A 113 1.10 -2.40 4.93
C VAL A 113 1.40 -1.20 4.05
N SER A 114 0.45 -0.82 3.17
CA SER A 114 0.71 0.14 2.10
C SER A 114 -0.32 1.26 2.00
N ALA A 115 0.16 2.46 1.68
CA ALA A 115 -0.71 3.58 1.30
C ALA A 115 -1.38 3.38 -0.07
N SER A 116 -0.93 2.45 -0.89
CA SER A 116 -1.51 2.15 -2.20
C SER A 116 -2.86 1.44 -2.08
N ILE A 117 -3.64 1.44 -3.15
CA ILE A 117 -5.00 0.88 -3.13
C ILE A 117 -4.93 -0.65 -3.20
N ARG A 118 -5.76 -1.30 -2.36
CA ARG A 118 -5.79 -2.74 -2.14
C ARG A 118 -5.88 -3.55 -3.43
N GLU A 119 -6.74 -3.12 -4.34
CA GLU A 119 -7.08 -3.88 -5.54
C GLU A 119 -5.89 -4.08 -6.49
N TRP A 120 -4.87 -3.21 -6.47
CA TRP A 120 -3.67 -3.45 -7.27
C TRP A 120 -2.47 -3.96 -6.47
N VAL A 121 -2.51 -3.89 -5.13
CA VAL A 121 -1.44 -4.40 -4.26
C VAL A 121 -1.70 -5.86 -3.87
N ALA A 122 -2.93 -6.15 -3.40
CA ALA A 122 -3.25 -7.43 -2.80
C ALA A 122 -3.07 -8.63 -3.74
N PRO A 123 -3.48 -8.59 -5.03
CA PRO A 123 -3.33 -9.77 -5.89
C PRO A 123 -1.87 -10.22 -6.04
N LEU A 124 -0.94 -9.28 -6.16
CA LEU A 124 0.49 -9.60 -6.22
C LEU A 124 1.00 -10.11 -4.87
N CYS A 125 0.76 -9.38 -3.79
CA CYS A 125 1.31 -9.71 -2.48
C CYS A 125 0.79 -11.05 -1.95
N LEU A 126 -0.52 -11.32 -2.10
CA LEU A 126 -1.10 -12.61 -1.70
C LEU A 126 -0.48 -13.78 -2.50
N SER A 127 -0.13 -13.56 -3.78
CA SER A 127 0.59 -14.56 -4.59
C SER A 127 2.02 -14.84 -4.10
N LEU A 128 2.58 -13.98 -3.26
CA LEU A 128 3.88 -14.18 -2.59
C LEU A 128 3.74 -14.91 -1.24
N GLY A 129 2.53 -15.27 -0.83
CA GLY A 129 2.27 -16.00 0.40
C GLY A 129 2.24 -15.13 1.66
N VAL A 130 1.98 -13.82 1.54
CA VAL A 130 1.75 -12.97 2.72
C VAL A 130 0.40 -13.31 3.36
N ASN A 131 0.29 -13.16 4.67
CA ASN A 131 -0.93 -13.48 5.41
C ASN A 131 -2.07 -12.52 5.07
N GLU A 132 -1.77 -11.22 4.98
CA GLU A 132 -2.76 -10.23 4.61
C GLU A 132 -2.10 -8.94 4.07
N VAL A 133 -2.91 -8.14 3.34
CA VAL A 133 -2.55 -6.82 2.82
C VAL A 133 -3.42 -5.77 3.48
N LEU A 134 -2.80 -4.90 4.25
CA LEU A 134 -3.41 -3.80 4.98
C LEU A 134 -3.15 -2.50 4.21
N SER A 135 -4.11 -2.05 3.45
CA SER A 135 -3.89 -0.95 2.51
C SER A 135 -5.09 0.00 2.41
N THR A 136 -4.94 1.05 1.64
CA THR A 136 -6.04 2.00 1.37
C THR A 136 -7.08 1.33 0.47
N GLU A 137 -8.35 1.66 0.64
CA GLU A 137 -9.46 1.09 -0.11
C GLU A 137 -10.39 2.21 -0.61
N PHE A 138 -10.98 2.01 -1.77
CA PHE A 138 -12.05 2.89 -2.25
C PHE A 138 -13.38 2.56 -1.58
N GLU A 139 -14.18 3.60 -1.38
CA GLU A 139 -15.60 3.45 -1.03
C GLU A 139 -16.39 3.06 -2.29
N VAL A 140 -17.26 2.08 -2.10
CA VAL A 140 -18.20 1.58 -3.14
C VAL A 140 -19.62 1.94 -2.72
N ASP A 141 -20.42 2.47 -3.61
CA ASP A 141 -21.83 2.78 -3.35
C ASP A 141 -22.73 1.54 -3.51
N ASP A 142 -24.01 1.70 -3.18
CA ASP A 142 -25.02 0.62 -3.24
C ASP A 142 -25.25 0.09 -4.69
N SER A 143 -24.80 0.84 -5.70
CA SER A 143 -24.86 0.44 -7.10
C SER A 143 -23.61 -0.32 -7.56
N GLY A 144 -22.64 -0.53 -6.67
CA GLY A 144 -21.37 -1.18 -6.99
C GLY A 144 -20.37 -0.29 -7.72
N LEU A 145 -20.56 1.04 -7.66
CA LEU A 145 -19.66 2.01 -8.30
C LEU A 145 -18.71 2.64 -7.29
N LEU A 146 -17.47 2.91 -7.72
CA LEU A 146 -16.51 3.65 -6.94
C LEU A 146 -16.97 5.10 -6.75
N THR A 147 -17.13 5.55 -5.50
CA THR A 147 -17.53 6.94 -5.19
C THR A 147 -16.40 7.94 -5.45
N GLY A 148 -15.15 7.46 -5.55
CA GLY A 148 -13.94 8.27 -5.63
C GLY A 148 -13.41 8.71 -4.26
N ARG A 149 -14.11 8.36 -3.16
CA ARG A 149 -13.61 8.53 -1.79
C ARG A 149 -12.92 7.26 -1.32
N PHE A 150 -12.09 7.40 -0.31
CA PHE A 150 -11.56 6.24 0.40
C PHE A 150 -12.56 5.82 1.48
N SER A 151 -12.82 4.52 1.58
CA SER A 151 -13.67 3.92 2.64
C SER A 151 -13.00 4.00 3.99
N VAL A 152 -11.68 4.13 4.00
CA VAL A 152 -10.82 4.14 5.17
C VAL A 152 -9.74 5.21 4.99
N HIS A 153 -9.15 5.68 6.08
CA HIS A 153 -8.02 6.62 5.99
C HIS A 153 -6.88 6.01 5.16
N ASN A 154 -6.18 6.85 4.40
CA ASN A 154 -4.99 6.44 3.67
C ASN A 154 -3.97 5.78 4.62
N CYS A 155 -3.55 4.57 4.29
CA CYS A 155 -2.68 3.74 5.12
C CYS A 155 -1.23 4.27 5.11
N PHE A 156 -1.03 5.44 5.72
CA PHE A 156 0.22 6.18 5.78
C PHE A 156 0.53 6.62 7.22
N GLY A 157 1.78 6.57 7.63
CA GLY A 157 2.22 7.01 8.95
C GLY A 157 1.54 6.21 10.07
N LYS A 158 0.94 6.89 11.04
CA LYS A 158 0.24 6.27 12.18
C LYS A 158 -0.86 5.29 11.78
N GLU A 159 -1.45 5.49 10.60
CA GLU A 159 -2.49 4.61 10.12
C GLU A 159 -1.95 3.21 9.82
N LYS A 160 -0.70 3.06 9.37
CA LYS A 160 -0.05 1.75 9.19
C LYS A 160 -0.04 0.93 10.50
N VAL A 161 0.33 1.57 11.61
CA VAL A 161 0.33 0.93 12.92
C VAL A 161 -1.08 0.56 13.38
N LYS A 162 -2.05 1.47 13.21
CA LYS A 162 -3.45 1.18 13.56
C LYS A 162 -4.00 -0.03 12.81
N ARG A 163 -3.69 -0.14 11.48
CA ARG A 163 -4.12 -1.28 10.68
C ARG A 163 -3.49 -2.58 11.14
N LEU A 164 -2.20 -2.55 11.48
CA LEU A 164 -1.54 -3.73 12.03
C LEU A 164 -2.20 -4.17 13.34
N LEU A 165 -2.55 -3.24 14.23
CA LEU A 165 -3.21 -3.54 15.49
C LEU A 165 -4.64 -4.07 15.36
N LEU A 166 -5.30 -3.92 14.19
CA LEU A 166 -6.60 -4.55 13.94
C LEU A 166 -6.47 -6.07 13.73
N VAL A 167 -5.34 -6.53 13.22
CA VAL A 167 -5.08 -7.95 12.94
C VAL A 167 -4.12 -8.59 13.96
N GLU A 168 -3.31 -7.78 14.62
CA GLU A 168 -2.35 -8.16 15.66
C GLU A 168 -2.53 -7.25 16.89
N PRO A 169 -3.62 -7.40 17.67
CA PRO A 169 -3.98 -6.44 18.72
C PRO A 169 -3.02 -6.44 19.91
N ASP A 170 -2.47 -7.60 20.26
CA ASP A 170 -1.66 -7.78 21.46
C ASP A 170 -0.18 -7.57 21.16
N ARG A 171 0.26 -6.29 21.16
CA ARG A 171 1.65 -5.90 20.81
C ARG A 171 2.74 -6.62 21.61
N ASP A 172 2.45 -7.00 22.82
CA ASP A 172 3.42 -7.65 23.71
C ASP A 172 3.63 -9.14 23.39
N ASP A 173 2.73 -9.75 22.61
CA ASP A 173 2.75 -11.17 22.30
C ASP A 173 3.70 -11.56 21.15
N TYR A 174 4.19 -10.59 20.36
CA TYR A 174 5.00 -10.88 19.19
C TYR A 174 6.22 -9.97 19.06
N TYR A 175 7.27 -10.50 18.43
CA TYR A 175 8.43 -9.73 17.98
C TYR A 175 8.15 -9.20 16.58
N LEU A 176 8.25 -7.88 16.39
CA LEU A 176 7.88 -7.19 15.16
C LEU A 176 9.10 -6.74 14.36
N TYR A 177 9.23 -7.24 13.14
CA TYR A 177 10.14 -6.74 12.14
C TYR A 177 9.42 -5.78 11.19
N ALA A 178 10.02 -4.63 10.87
CA ALA A 178 9.46 -3.65 9.95
C ALA A 178 10.42 -3.31 8.80
N TYR A 179 9.91 -3.28 7.59
CA TYR A 179 10.64 -2.98 6.36
C TYR A 179 9.93 -1.87 5.58
N GLY A 180 10.65 -0.81 5.21
CA GLY A 180 10.11 0.33 4.49
C GLY A 180 11.21 1.20 3.91
N ASP A 181 10.85 2.20 3.11
CA ASP A 181 11.82 3.08 2.45
C ASP A 181 11.59 4.57 2.78
N SER A 182 10.38 4.93 3.18
CA SER A 182 9.89 6.29 3.13
C SER A 182 9.62 6.90 4.51
N ARG A 183 9.28 8.20 4.51
CA ARG A 183 8.81 8.90 5.70
C ARG A 183 7.47 8.32 6.22
N GLY A 184 6.69 7.69 5.34
CA GLY A 184 5.42 7.07 5.71
C GLY A 184 5.55 5.85 6.61
N ASP A 185 6.78 5.34 6.80
CA ASP A 185 7.05 4.14 7.58
C ASP A 185 7.63 4.47 8.97
N LYS A 186 7.83 5.76 9.26
CA LYS A 186 8.48 6.20 10.49
C LYS A 186 7.80 5.64 11.74
N GLU A 187 6.49 5.80 11.85
CA GLU A 187 5.74 5.32 13.01
C GLU A 187 5.71 3.79 13.09
N MET A 188 5.74 3.10 11.95
CA MET A 188 5.85 1.64 11.90
C MET A 188 7.25 1.18 12.39
N PHE A 189 8.32 1.91 12.05
CA PHE A 189 9.67 1.66 12.56
C PHE A 189 9.76 1.90 14.07
N GLU A 190 9.21 3.02 14.56
CA GLU A 190 9.17 3.34 16.00
C GLU A 190 8.35 2.32 16.81
N PHE A 191 7.37 1.69 16.19
CA PHE A 191 6.52 0.67 16.80
C PHE A 191 7.13 -0.73 16.78
N SER A 192 8.12 -0.99 15.94
CA SER A 192 8.76 -2.30 15.77
C SER A 192 9.84 -2.57 16.82
N ASP A 193 10.18 -3.86 17.01
CA ASP A 193 11.34 -4.28 17.82
C ASP A 193 12.62 -4.18 16.98
N GLU A 194 12.52 -4.41 15.66
CA GLU A 194 13.62 -4.32 14.71
C GLU A 194 13.11 -3.77 13.38
N TYR A 195 13.83 -2.85 12.78
CA TYR A 195 13.48 -2.34 11.47
C TYR A 195 14.68 -2.25 10.53
N LYS A 196 14.39 -2.29 9.26
CA LYS A 196 15.37 -2.02 8.20
C LYS A 196 14.75 -1.03 7.20
N LYS A 197 15.40 0.11 7.06
CA LYS A 197 15.12 1.06 5.98
C LYS A 197 15.86 0.61 4.73
N LEU A 198 15.15 0.53 3.59
CA LEU A 198 15.61 -0.03 2.32
C LEU A 198 15.86 1.07 1.27
#